data_d7e5cb8c17ce7462fe05fa85efbc77a3
#
_entry.id   d7e5cb8c17ce7462fe05fa85efbc77a3
#
_cell.length_a   1.000
_cell.length_b   1.000
_cell.length_c   1.000
_cell.angle_alpha   90.00
_cell.angle_beta   90.00
_cell.angle_gamma   90.00
#
_symmetry.space_group_name_H-M   'P 1'
#
loop_
_entity.id
_entity.type
_entity.pdbx_description
1 polymer ?
#
loop_
_entity_poly.entity_id
_entity_poly.type
_entity_poly.pdbx_seq_one_letter_code
_entity_poly.pdbx_strand_id
1 'polypeptide(L)'
;MAVIKAVSGGASSIGDLVSYLTKDEKTRCDLMTGVNCSADNAVQEMEETKIFYDKRGGRQYKHFIQSFSPDEELSPRASHELALELIEKEKLFDGFECLVVTHIDREHLHNHIVVNSVSLADGHKFRYSKRELEGMKSVSDEICLEHGLGVIDRSVFLEREVETPVSFDYFTHAFLSAADAGEVESWVYYIAERAEEAKREAEDKDEYITLLNEKDVSVDWLENRKHLVYKTVVGSETKKVRGSTLEKRFHLVFDKDGLTNEFRKNRERRLSESKEEHREEDLLSYQFLYVDGDRSRGERSR
;
A
#
# COMPACT_ATOMS: atom_id res chain seq x y z
N MET A 1 16.43 1.85 6.66
CA MET A 1 15.65 2.16 5.44
C MET A 1 14.54 3.14 5.80
N ALA A 2 14.44 4.28 5.11
CA ALA A 2 13.41 5.29 5.35
C ALA A 2 12.28 5.24 4.30
N VAL A 3 11.05 5.48 4.73
CA VAL A 3 9.87 5.58 3.86
C VAL A 3 9.16 6.90 4.10
N ILE A 4 8.87 7.66 3.04
CA ILE A 4 8.07 8.88 3.15
C ILE A 4 6.65 8.63 2.65
N LYS A 5 5.68 9.01 3.46
CA LYS A 5 4.24 8.96 3.18
C LYS A 5 3.60 10.33 3.31
N ALA A 6 2.90 10.77 2.28
CA ALA A 6 2.03 11.93 2.37
C ALA A 6 0.69 11.50 2.98
N VAL A 7 0.33 12.09 4.11
CA VAL A 7 -0.97 11.85 4.75
C VAL A 7 -2.03 12.69 4.07
N SER A 8 -3.09 12.06 3.61
CA SER A 8 -4.28 12.78 3.14
C SER A 8 -5.00 13.35 4.37
N GLY A 9 -4.71 14.61 4.70
CA GLY A 9 -5.32 15.29 5.83
C GLY A 9 -6.82 15.43 5.66
N GLY A 10 -7.58 15.00 6.66
CA GLY A 10 -8.96 15.38 6.82
C GLY A 10 -9.07 16.90 7.08
N ALA A 11 -10.29 17.40 7.13
CA ALA A 11 -10.60 18.80 7.47
C ALA A 11 -10.37 19.13 8.97
N SER A 12 -9.53 18.39 9.68
CA SER A 12 -9.18 18.67 11.07
C SER A 12 -8.35 19.95 11.16
N SER A 13 -8.51 20.69 12.24
CA SER A 13 -7.71 21.89 12.48
C SER A 13 -6.24 21.51 12.65
N ILE A 14 -5.34 22.44 12.32
CA ILE A 14 -3.91 22.26 12.57
C ILE A 14 -3.64 22.11 14.06
N GLY A 15 -4.41 22.80 14.91
CA GLY A 15 -4.32 22.70 16.36
C GLY A 15 -4.62 21.29 16.88
N ASP A 16 -5.67 20.63 16.36
CA ASP A 16 -6.00 19.25 16.75
C ASP A 16 -4.89 18.28 16.34
N LEU A 17 -4.32 18.46 15.15
CA LEU A 17 -3.20 17.64 14.69
C LEU A 17 -1.99 17.82 15.61
N VAL A 18 -1.57 19.06 15.83
CA VAL A 18 -0.37 19.35 16.65
C VAL A 18 -0.57 18.86 18.08
N SER A 19 -1.73 19.10 18.69
CA SER A 19 -2.06 18.58 20.03
C SER A 19 -2.00 17.04 20.10
N TYR A 20 -2.34 16.35 19.02
CA TYR A 20 -2.20 14.89 18.94
C TYR A 20 -0.73 14.45 18.81
N LEU A 21 0.07 15.17 18.01
CA LEU A 21 1.46 14.83 17.74
C LEU A 21 2.39 15.13 18.94
N THR A 22 2.07 16.15 19.73
CA THR A 22 2.93 16.62 20.83
C THR A 22 2.59 16.06 22.20
N LYS A 23 1.84 14.95 22.25
CA LYS A 23 1.56 14.27 23.52
C LYS A 23 2.82 13.68 24.14
N ASP A 24 3.01 13.87 25.44
CA ASP A 24 4.18 13.42 26.20
C ASP A 24 4.45 11.91 26.08
N GLU A 25 3.40 11.11 25.89
CA GLU A 25 3.50 9.66 25.67
C GLU A 25 4.12 9.28 24.32
N LYS A 26 4.20 10.22 23.35
CA LYS A 26 4.63 9.98 21.97
C LYS A 26 5.98 10.61 21.63
N THR A 27 6.31 11.73 22.27
CA THR A 27 7.49 12.52 21.94
C THR A 27 8.03 13.24 23.17
N ARG A 28 9.15 13.92 23.01
CA ARG A 28 9.77 14.76 24.04
C ARG A 28 10.08 16.14 23.45
N CYS A 29 10.24 17.15 24.30
CA CYS A 29 10.51 18.53 23.87
C CYS A 29 11.77 18.66 23.01
N ASP A 30 12.80 17.82 23.24
CA ASP A 30 14.04 17.79 22.46
C ASP A 30 13.89 17.11 21.06
N LEU A 31 12.71 16.57 20.77
CA LEU A 31 12.34 15.93 19.51
C LEU A 31 11.22 16.69 18.77
N MET A 32 11.10 17.97 19.05
CA MET A 32 10.17 18.89 18.41
C MET A 32 10.93 20.13 17.94
N THR A 33 10.87 20.43 16.65
CA THR A 33 11.55 21.60 16.07
C THR A 33 10.65 22.31 15.06
N GLY A 34 10.56 23.62 15.19
CA GLY A 34 9.97 24.50 14.18
C GLY A 34 11.03 24.95 13.16
N VAL A 35 10.69 24.91 11.89
CA VAL A 35 11.47 25.51 10.80
C VAL A 35 10.69 26.70 10.27
N ASN A 36 11.29 27.86 10.23
CA ASN A 36 10.65 29.15 9.95
C ASN A 36 9.52 29.53 10.94
N CYS A 37 9.42 28.82 12.06
CA CYS A 37 8.50 29.11 13.17
C CYS A 37 9.07 28.56 14.48
N SER A 38 8.50 28.97 15.62
CA SER A 38 8.82 28.39 16.92
C SER A 38 8.04 27.08 17.12
N ALA A 39 8.67 26.02 17.63
CA ALA A 39 7.98 24.76 17.92
C ALA A 39 6.79 24.94 18.88
N ASP A 40 6.96 25.75 19.92
CA ASP A 40 5.94 25.99 20.94
C ASP A 40 4.75 26.81 20.43
N ASN A 41 4.95 27.68 19.44
CA ASN A 41 3.93 28.56 18.90
C ASN A 41 3.59 28.24 17.43
N ALA A 42 4.03 27.11 16.90
CA ALA A 42 3.88 26.77 15.48
C ALA A 42 2.45 26.90 14.96
N VAL A 43 1.44 26.48 15.72
CA VAL A 43 0.02 26.62 15.35
C VAL A 43 -0.37 28.08 15.18
N GLN A 44 -0.03 28.90 16.18
CA GLN A 44 -0.37 30.33 16.15
C GLN A 44 0.33 31.05 14.99
N GLU A 45 1.64 30.86 14.82
CA GLU A 45 2.43 31.49 13.76
C GLU A 45 1.93 31.08 12.36
N MET A 46 1.66 29.79 12.15
CA MET A 46 1.08 29.28 10.90
C MET A 46 -0.33 29.84 10.62
N GLU A 47 -1.13 30.11 11.65
CA GLU A 47 -2.43 30.76 11.50
C GLU A 47 -2.29 32.27 11.22
N GLU A 48 -1.36 32.95 11.86
CA GLU A 48 -1.05 34.36 11.61
C GLU A 48 -0.58 34.58 10.16
N THR A 49 0.26 33.71 9.62
CA THR A 49 0.64 33.70 8.19
C THR A 49 -0.56 33.62 7.27
N LYS A 50 -1.52 32.71 7.56
CA LYS A 50 -2.77 32.57 6.79
C LYS A 50 -3.65 33.82 6.88
N ILE A 51 -3.70 34.44 8.05
CA ILE A 51 -4.45 35.68 8.27
C ILE A 51 -3.81 36.81 7.48
N PHE A 52 -2.48 36.97 7.57
CA PHE A 52 -1.72 38.02 6.89
C PHE A 52 -1.95 38.01 5.37
N TYR A 53 -1.97 36.82 4.76
CA TYR A 53 -2.23 36.67 3.32
C TYR A 53 -3.71 36.47 2.95
N ASP A 54 -4.66 36.61 3.90
CA ASP A 54 -6.11 36.37 3.72
C ASP A 54 -6.41 35.00 3.08
N LYS A 55 -5.70 33.93 3.51
CA LYS A 55 -5.81 32.58 2.96
C LYS A 55 -6.23 31.52 4.00
N ARG A 56 -7.21 31.87 4.84
CA ARG A 56 -7.72 31.00 5.91
C ARG A 56 -8.58 29.83 5.43
N GLY A 57 -9.09 29.87 4.19
CA GLY A 57 -9.97 28.86 3.64
C GLY A 57 -9.24 27.66 3.05
N GLY A 58 -9.94 26.53 2.96
CA GLY A 58 -9.45 25.29 2.35
C GLY A 58 -8.48 24.52 3.22
N ARG A 59 -7.52 23.85 2.58
CA ARG A 59 -6.52 23.03 3.30
C ARG A 59 -5.70 23.90 4.24
N GLN A 60 -5.55 23.47 5.50
CA GLN A 60 -4.86 24.20 6.55
C GLN A 60 -3.36 23.85 6.65
N TYR A 61 -3.00 22.61 6.32
CA TYR A 61 -1.63 22.09 6.39
C TYR A 61 -1.42 20.96 5.37
N LYS A 62 -0.17 20.57 5.19
CA LYS A 62 0.24 19.29 4.65
C LYS A 62 0.99 18.52 5.73
N HIS A 63 0.82 17.20 5.70
CA HIS A 63 1.42 16.31 6.68
C HIS A 63 2.14 15.18 5.95
N PHE A 64 3.43 15.03 6.25
CA PHE A 64 4.25 13.92 5.79
C PHE A 64 4.73 13.12 6.99
N ILE A 65 4.94 11.85 6.78
CA ILE A 65 5.54 10.93 7.77
C ILE A 65 6.77 10.32 7.11
N GLN A 66 7.92 10.43 7.76
CA GLN A 66 9.15 9.74 7.43
C GLN A 66 9.35 8.65 8.49
N SER A 67 9.32 7.38 8.10
CA SER A 67 9.44 6.23 9.02
C SER A 67 10.68 5.43 8.70
N PHE A 68 11.36 4.93 9.72
CA PHE A 68 12.57 4.12 9.62
C PHE A 68 12.27 2.67 9.99
N SER A 69 13.05 1.73 9.42
CA SER A 69 12.95 0.33 9.82
C SER A 69 13.34 0.17 11.30
N PRO A 70 12.68 -0.70 12.07
CA PRO A 70 13.10 -1.02 13.44
C PRO A 70 14.48 -1.71 13.49
N ASP A 71 14.93 -2.31 12.36
CA ASP A 71 16.25 -2.96 12.26
C ASP A 71 17.41 -1.94 12.12
N GLU A 72 17.09 -0.64 11.95
CA GLU A 72 18.12 0.40 11.86
C GLU A 72 18.56 0.83 13.27
N GLU A 73 19.87 0.80 13.50
CA GLU A 73 20.45 1.33 14.74
C GLU A 73 20.42 2.87 14.75
N LEU A 74 19.21 3.43 14.88
CA LEU A 74 18.95 4.86 14.80
C LEU A 74 18.46 5.38 16.16
N SER A 75 19.14 6.40 16.71
CA SER A 75 18.65 7.07 17.91
C SER A 75 17.48 8.02 17.57
N PRO A 76 16.56 8.30 18.53
CA PRO A 76 15.49 9.27 18.30
C PRO A 76 15.98 10.64 17.84
N ARG A 77 17.12 11.10 18.40
CA ARG A 77 17.73 12.38 18.03
C ARG A 77 18.27 12.35 16.60
N ALA A 78 18.97 11.28 16.21
CA ALA A 78 19.47 11.15 14.85
C ALA A 78 18.30 11.07 13.85
N SER A 79 17.21 10.34 14.17
CA SER A 79 15.99 10.34 13.36
C SER A 79 15.42 11.75 13.16
N HIS A 80 15.38 12.55 14.24
CA HIS A 80 14.91 13.92 14.19
C HIS A 80 15.79 14.82 13.30
N GLU A 81 17.11 14.70 13.42
CA GLU A 81 18.09 15.43 12.62
C GLU A 81 17.97 15.11 11.13
N LEU A 82 17.72 13.83 10.76
CA LEU A 82 17.44 13.42 9.36
C LEU A 82 16.18 14.07 8.77
N ALA A 83 15.15 14.30 9.57
CA ALA A 83 13.97 15.02 9.10
C ALA A 83 14.21 16.51 8.90
N LEU A 84 15.04 17.13 9.74
CA LEU A 84 15.44 18.53 9.59
C LEU A 84 16.32 18.69 8.34
N GLU A 85 17.27 17.78 8.11
CA GLU A 85 18.11 17.75 6.93
C GLU A 85 17.29 17.57 5.63
N LEU A 86 16.24 16.74 5.68
CA LEU A 86 15.31 16.59 4.57
C LEU A 86 14.60 17.90 4.23
N ILE A 87 14.16 18.66 5.25
CA ILE A 87 13.51 19.96 5.03
C ILE A 87 14.51 20.96 4.46
N GLU A 88 15.77 20.95 4.89
CA GLU A 88 16.81 21.85 4.42
C GLU A 88 17.22 21.56 2.96
N LYS A 89 17.35 20.28 2.59
CA LYS A 89 17.77 19.88 1.24
C LYS A 89 16.63 19.91 0.20
N GLU A 90 15.39 19.74 0.63
CA GLU A 90 14.23 19.64 -0.27
C GLU A 90 13.57 21.00 -0.49
N LYS A 91 13.75 21.57 -1.68
CA LYS A 91 13.24 22.90 -2.07
C LYS A 91 11.71 23.05 -1.95
N LEU A 92 10.98 21.94 -1.87
CA LEU A 92 9.53 21.97 -1.71
C LEU A 92 9.09 22.70 -0.43
N PHE A 93 9.95 22.71 0.59
CA PHE A 93 9.68 23.35 1.89
C PHE A 93 10.15 24.80 1.96
N ASP A 94 10.83 25.31 0.94
CA ASP A 94 11.37 26.68 0.94
C ASP A 94 10.28 27.71 1.18
N GLY A 95 10.50 28.57 2.17
CA GLY A 95 9.57 29.64 2.53
C GLY A 95 8.31 29.21 3.25
N PHE A 96 8.20 27.95 3.63
CA PHE A 96 7.09 27.46 4.46
C PHE A 96 7.50 27.28 5.91
N GLU A 97 6.54 27.49 6.81
CA GLU A 97 6.66 27.11 8.21
C GLU A 97 6.42 25.61 8.33
N CYS A 98 7.33 24.90 8.99
CA CYS A 98 7.23 23.47 9.23
C CYS A 98 7.39 23.17 10.71
N LEU A 99 6.63 22.21 11.22
CA LEU A 99 6.82 21.62 12.54
C LEU A 99 7.23 20.16 12.35
N VAL A 100 8.40 19.80 12.90
CA VAL A 100 8.90 18.43 12.94
C VAL A 100 8.71 17.88 14.33
N VAL A 101 8.08 16.69 14.43
CA VAL A 101 7.87 15.96 15.68
C VAL A 101 8.29 14.51 15.47
N THR A 102 9.25 14.03 16.25
CA THR A 102 9.69 12.63 16.20
C THR A 102 8.97 11.83 17.26
N HIS A 103 8.29 10.78 16.86
CA HIS A 103 7.59 9.86 17.75
C HIS A 103 8.46 8.67 18.13
N ILE A 104 8.37 8.29 19.41
CA ILE A 104 9.10 7.20 20.07
C ILE A 104 8.16 6.19 20.74
N ASP A 105 6.86 6.29 20.48
CA ASP A 105 5.80 5.46 21.07
C ASP A 105 5.63 4.09 20.40
N ARG A 106 6.45 3.79 19.39
CA ARG A 106 6.40 2.53 18.62
C ARG A 106 7.80 1.93 18.48
N GLU A 107 7.86 0.66 18.07
CA GLU A 107 9.12 -0.04 17.80
C GLU A 107 9.97 0.64 16.71
N HIS A 108 9.32 1.32 15.76
CA HIS A 108 9.98 2.06 14.70
C HIS A 108 9.87 3.57 14.91
N LEU A 109 10.99 4.25 14.76
CA LEU A 109 11.04 5.71 14.81
C LEU A 109 10.34 6.30 13.59
N HIS A 110 9.57 7.36 13.82
CA HIS A 110 8.94 8.08 12.73
C HIS A 110 8.82 9.57 13.02
N ASN A 111 9.11 10.35 11.98
CA ASN A 111 9.04 11.80 12.02
C ASN A 111 7.75 12.28 11.37
N HIS A 112 7.04 13.14 12.04
CA HIS A 112 5.91 13.88 11.49
C HIS A 112 6.40 15.25 11.04
N ILE A 113 6.20 15.58 9.77
CA ILE A 113 6.52 16.88 9.17
C ILE A 113 5.19 17.54 8.82
N VAL A 114 4.82 18.57 9.57
CA VAL A 114 3.61 19.36 9.36
C VAL A 114 4.01 20.66 8.70
N VAL A 115 3.52 20.91 7.50
CA VAL A 115 3.85 22.08 6.67
C VAL A 115 2.66 23.01 6.61
N ASN A 116 2.83 24.29 6.86
CA ASN A 116 1.78 25.28 6.67
C ASN A 116 1.27 25.26 5.22
N SER A 117 -0.02 25.41 5.04
CA SER A 117 -0.62 25.45 3.70
C SER A 117 -0.36 26.75 2.93
N VAL A 118 0.19 27.77 3.59
CA VAL A 118 0.49 29.10 3.03
C VAL A 118 1.96 29.43 3.28
N SER A 119 2.68 29.85 2.25
CA SER A 119 4.06 30.28 2.33
C SER A 119 4.17 31.55 3.16
N LEU A 120 5.12 31.55 4.11
CA LEU A 120 5.50 32.74 4.88
C LEU A 120 6.17 33.82 3.98
N ALA A 121 6.89 33.40 2.93
CA ALA A 121 7.65 34.27 2.09
C ALA A 121 6.78 35.14 1.13
N ASP A 122 5.76 34.55 0.50
CA ASP A 122 4.97 35.18 -0.57
C ASP A 122 3.46 34.79 -0.56
N GLY A 123 3.05 33.99 0.39
CA GLY A 123 1.66 33.62 0.59
C GLY A 123 1.10 32.60 -0.42
N HIS A 124 1.90 32.00 -1.30
CA HIS A 124 1.38 30.97 -2.18
C HIS A 124 0.94 29.72 -1.40
N LYS A 125 0.00 28.94 -1.96
CA LYS A 125 -0.48 27.70 -1.32
C LYS A 125 0.48 26.56 -1.62
N PHE A 126 0.83 25.78 -0.58
CA PHE A 126 1.65 24.58 -0.69
C PHE A 126 0.99 23.54 -1.63
N ARG A 127 1.71 23.18 -2.66
CA ARG A 127 1.29 22.18 -3.67
C ARG A 127 2.50 21.33 -4.05
N TYR A 128 2.25 20.09 -4.40
CA TYR A 128 3.26 19.21 -4.99
C TYR A 128 2.59 18.22 -5.96
N SER A 129 3.31 17.82 -6.97
CA SER A 129 3.00 16.80 -7.94
C SER A 129 3.51 15.42 -7.44
N LYS A 130 3.09 14.34 -8.12
CA LYS A 130 3.68 13.02 -7.87
C LYS A 130 5.19 12.99 -8.07
N ARG A 131 5.69 13.71 -9.09
CA ARG A 131 7.12 13.79 -9.40
C ARG A 131 7.90 14.46 -8.27
N GLU A 132 7.39 15.55 -7.69
CA GLU A 132 8.02 16.22 -6.56
C GLU A 132 8.00 15.36 -5.30
N LEU A 133 6.93 14.59 -5.07
CA LEU A 133 6.89 13.63 -3.97
C LEU A 133 7.93 12.51 -4.16
N GLU A 134 8.12 12.01 -5.37
CA GLU A 134 9.18 11.03 -5.66
C GLU A 134 10.57 11.67 -5.53
N GLY A 135 10.75 12.93 -5.94
CA GLY A 135 11.97 13.70 -5.69
C GLY A 135 12.33 13.79 -4.22
N MET A 136 11.35 14.15 -3.37
CA MET A 136 11.53 14.21 -1.91
C MET A 136 11.93 12.84 -1.31
N LYS A 137 11.37 11.75 -1.82
CA LYS A 137 11.77 10.40 -1.40
C LYS A 137 13.21 10.09 -1.81
N SER A 138 13.64 10.52 -3.01
CA SER A 138 15.01 10.35 -3.48
C SER A 138 16.00 11.14 -2.61
N VAL A 139 15.68 12.39 -2.25
CA VAL A 139 16.48 13.19 -1.32
C VAL A 139 16.57 12.50 0.05
N SER A 140 15.48 11.95 0.56
CA SER A 140 15.49 11.16 1.81
C SER A 140 16.36 9.91 1.72
N ASP A 141 16.37 9.23 0.58
CA ASP A 141 17.25 8.07 0.36
C ASP A 141 18.72 8.48 0.31
N GLU A 142 19.06 9.60 -0.35
CA GLU A 142 20.41 10.16 -0.38
C GLU A 142 20.92 10.51 1.02
N ILE A 143 20.09 11.17 1.83
CA ILE A 143 20.39 11.48 3.23
C ILE A 143 20.62 10.17 4.02
N CYS A 144 19.78 9.16 3.86
CA CYS A 144 19.97 7.88 4.53
C CYS A 144 21.31 7.22 4.17
N LEU A 145 21.69 7.24 2.89
CA LEU A 145 22.99 6.71 2.43
C LEU A 145 24.17 7.47 3.03
N GLU A 146 24.11 8.81 3.08
CA GLU A 146 25.13 9.66 3.67
C GLU A 146 25.36 9.33 5.16
N HIS A 147 24.30 8.93 5.86
CA HIS A 147 24.34 8.54 7.27
C HIS A 147 24.50 7.01 7.49
N GLY A 148 24.80 6.23 6.43
CA GLY A 148 25.06 4.79 6.53
C GLY A 148 23.82 3.94 6.79
N LEU A 149 22.64 4.47 6.57
CA LEU A 149 21.37 3.76 6.71
C LEU A 149 21.00 3.03 5.41
N GLY A 150 20.24 1.95 5.53
CA GLY A 150 19.71 1.23 4.38
C GLY A 150 18.71 2.06 3.57
N VAL A 151 18.68 1.87 2.26
CA VAL A 151 17.68 2.46 1.36
C VAL A 151 16.96 1.39 0.57
N ILE A 152 15.77 1.72 0.08
CA ILE A 152 15.05 0.85 -0.85
C ILE A 152 15.73 0.96 -2.21
N ASP A 153 16.27 -0.14 -2.72
CA ASP A 153 16.71 -0.18 -4.11
C ASP A 153 15.50 -0.10 -5.04
N ARG A 154 15.22 1.12 -5.48
CA ARG A 154 14.12 1.38 -6.41
C ARG A 154 14.46 1.02 -7.85
N SER A 155 15.73 0.73 -8.18
CA SER A 155 16.14 0.29 -9.51
C SER A 155 15.55 -1.07 -9.85
N VAL A 156 15.41 -1.95 -8.85
CA VAL A 156 14.73 -3.24 -8.99
C VAL A 156 13.26 -3.10 -9.41
N PHE A 157 12.64 -1.95 -9.13
CA PHE A 157 11.28 -1.64 -9.56
C PHE A 157 11.20 -0.95 -10.93
N LEU A 158 12.30 -0.34 -11.39
CA LEU A 158 12.38 0.32 -12.71
C LEU A 158 12.74 -0.65 -13.84
N GLU A 159 13.45 -1.76 -13.55
CA GLU A 159 13.80 -2.78 -14.54
C GLU A 159 12.71 -3.83 -14.79
N ARG A 160 11.68 -3.88 -13.98
CA ARG A 160 10.44 -4.57 -14.33
C ARG A 160 9.62 -3.65 -15.24
N GLU A 161 9.96 -3.64 -16.52
CA GLU A 161 8.94 -3.42 -17.54
C GLU A 161 7.86 -4.43 -17.28
N VAL A 162 6.64 -3.94 -17.19
CA VAL A 162 5.37 -4.65 -17.13
C VAL A 162 4.65 -4.52 -15.79
N GLU A 163 3.48 -3.93 -15.96
CA GLU A 163 2.32 -4.05 -15.08
C GLU A 163 2.49 -3.48 -13.68
N THR A 164 2.22 -2.16 -13.61
CA THR A 164 1.96 -1.39 -12.38
C THR A 164 2.89 -1.70 -11.20
N PRO A 165 3.78 -0.77 -10.84
CA PRO A 165 4.66 -0.97 -9.69
C PRO A 165 3.80 -1.05 -8.42
N VAL A 166 3.79 -2.23 -7.84
CA VAL A 166 3.22 -2.50 -6.53
C VAL A 166 4.12 -1.88 -5.49
N SER A 167 3.92 -0.62 -5.15
CA SER A 167 4.54 -0.07 -3.96
C SER A 167 3.72 -0.52 -2.75
N PHE A 168 4.07 -1.67 -2.19
CA PHE A 168 3.63 -1.99 -0.84
C PHE A 168 4.19 -0.92 0.09
N ASP A 169 3.34 -0.16 0.76
CA ASP A 169 3.83 0.63 1.86
C ASP A 169 4.25 -0.33 3.00
N TYR A 170 5.24 0.08 3.80
CA TYR A 170 5.75 -0.70 4.92
C TYR A 170 4.64 -1.25 5.84
N PHE A 171 3.59 -0.45 6.06
CA PHE A 171 2.45 -0.86 6.89
C PHE A 171 1.64 -1.98 6.26
N THR A 172 1.48 -1.98 4.93
CA THR A 172 0.78 -3.07 4.23
C THR A 172 1.60 -4.35 4.32
N HIS A 173 2.94 -4.27 4.18
CA HIS A 173 3.81 -5.43 4.29
C HIS A 173 3.88 -5.99 5.72
N ALA A 174 4.06 -5.13 6.72
CA ALA A 174 4.05 -5.53 8.12
C ALA A 174 2.69 -6.10 8.55
N PHE A 175 1.59 -5.49 8.07
CA PHE A 175 0.25 -5.96 8.33
C PHE A 175 -0.02 -7.32 7.65
N LEU A 176 0.41 -7.54 6.42
CA LEU A 176 0.28 -8.82 5.73
C LEU A 176 1.10 -9.89 6.43
N SER A 177 2.33 -9.57 6.84
CA SER A 177 3.20 -10.49 7.58
C SER A 177 2.62 -10.87 8.93
N ALA A 178 2.05 -9.92 9.68
CA ALA A 178 1.39 -10.17 10.96
C ALA A 178 0.08 -10.95 10.81
N ALA A 179 -0.66 -10.73 9.71
CA ALA A 179 -1.88 -11.49 9.38
C ALA A 179 -1.55 -12.94 9.02
N ASP A 180 -0.50 -13.16 8.21
CA ASP A 180 0.00 -14.49 7.84
C ASP A 180 0.56 -15.26 9.05
N ALA A 181 1.15 -14.55 10.01
CA ALA A 181 1.59 -15.11 11.29
C ALA A 181 0.44 -15.38 12.29
N GLY A 182 -0.80 -14.99 11.97
CA GLY A 182 -1.96 -15.13 12.85
C GLY A 182 -1.99 -14.14 14.02
N GLU A 183 -1.16 -13.10 13.98
CA GLU A 183 -1.04 -12.09 15.04
C GLU A 183 -2.13 -11.00 14.94
N VAL A 184 -2.76 -10.85 13.78
CA VAL A 184 -3.81 -9.85 13.52
C VAL A 184 -4.99 -10.47 12.79
N GLU A 185 -6.14 -10.52 13.44
CA GLU A 185 -7.41 -10.86 12.80
C GLU A 185 -7.92 -9.65 11.99
N SER A 186 -7.69 -9.63 10.70
CA SER A 186 -8.21 -8.58 9.82
C SER A 186 -9.26 -9.11 8.86
N TRP A 187 -10.51 -8.71 9.08
CA TRP A 187 -11.63 -9.04 8.19
C TRP A 187 -11.42 -8.50 6.75
N VAL A 188 -10.64 -7.44 6.56
CA VAL A 188 -10.32 -6.89 5.23
C VAL A 188 -9.32 -7.79 4.51
N TYR A 189 -8.32 -8.29 5.24
CA TYR A 189 -7.35 -9.26 4.71
C TYR A 189 -8.07 -10.57 4.37
N TYR A 190 -8.91 -11.07 5.28
CA TYR A 190 -9.72 -12.26 5.06
C TYR A 190 -10.53 -12.16 3.75
N ILE A 191 -11.21 -11.02 3.51
CA ILE A 191 -11.95 -10.82 2.25
C ILE A 191 -10.99 -10.83 1.04
N ALA A 192 -9.85 -10.15 1.13
CA ALA A 192 -8.89 -10.06 0.02
C ALA A 192 -8.32 -11.42 -0.35
N GLU A 193 -7.93 -12.22 0.64
CA GLU A 193 -7.41 -13.58 0.48
C GLU A 193 -8.45 -14.49 -0.20
N ARG A 194 -9.68 -14.53 0.32
CA ARG A 194 -10.76 -15.36 -0.24
C ARG A 194 -11.17 -14.93 -1.64
N ALA A 195 -11.17 -13.62 -1.89
CA ALA A 195 -11.46 -13.08 -3.21
C ALA A 195 -10.35 -13.41 -4.23
N GLU A 196 -9.09 -13.43 -3.81
CA GLU A 196 -7.97 -13.83 -4.64
C GLU A 196 -7.96 -15.34 -4.93
N GLU A 197 -8.27 -16.16 -3.95
CA GLU A 197 -8.44 -17.61 -4.13
C GLU A 197 -9.56 -17.91 -5.15
N ALA A 198 -10.75 -17.35 -4.92
CA ALA A 198 -11.89 -17.55 -5.82
C ALA A 198 -11.60 -17.05 -7.25
N LYS A 199 -10.86 -15.94 -7.40
CA LYS A 199 -10.43 -15.40 -8.71
C LYS A 199 -9.54 -16.38 -9.49
N ARG A 200 -8.64 -17.11 -8.80
CA ARG A 200 -7.74 -18.09 -9.44
C ARG A 200 -8.47 -19.32 -9.94
N GLU A 201 -9.60 -19.64 -9.35
CA GLU A 201 -10.36 -20.84 -9.66
C GLU A 201 -11.49 -20.59 -10.66
N ALA A 202 -12.17 -19.45 -10.56
CA ALA A 202 -13.37 -19.14 -11.33
C ALA A 202 -13.11 -18.96 -12.83
N GLU A 203 -14.02 -19.50 -13.64
CA GLU A 203 -14.05 -19.32 -15.11
C GLU A 203 -15.06 -18.26 -15.56
N ASP A 204 -15.98 -17.90 -14.66
CA ASP A 204 -16.96 -16.85 -14.91
C ASP A 204 -17.41 -16.17 -13.61
N LYS A 205 -18.28 -15.15 -13.78
CA LYS A 205 -18.83 -14.35 -12.68
C LYS A 205 -19.65 -15.19 -11.68
N ASP A 206 -20.45 -16.12 -12.17
CA ASP A 206 -21.41 -16.86 -11.33
C ASP A 206 -20.66 -17.90 -10.49
N GLU A 207 -19.65 -18.53 -11.07
CA GLU A 207 -18.72 -19.41 -10.34
C GLU A 207 -17.91 -18.62 -9.30
N TYR A 208 -17.42 -17.42 -9.65
CA TYR A 208 -16.73 -16.56 -8.69
C TYR A 208 -17.59 -16.18 -7.48
N ILE A 209 -18.85 -15.82 -7.71
CA ILE A 209 -19.81 -15.52 -6.63
C ILE A 209 -20.08 -16.75 -5.78
N THR A 210 -20.19 -17.91 -6.38
CA THR A 210 -20.41 -19.18 -5.68
C THR A 210 -19.24 -19.53 -4.78
N LEU A 211 -18.02 -19.50 -5.30
CA LEU A 211 -16.78 -19.75 -4.55
C LEU A 211 -16.59 -18.79 -3.38
N LEU A 212 -16.94 -17.50 -3.56
CA LEU A 212 -16.91 -16.54 -2.48
C LEU A 212 -17.91 -16.85 -1.38
N ASN A 213 -19.14 -17.21 -1.74
CA ASN A 213 -20.19 -17.56 -0.77
C ASN A 213 -19.82 -18.80 0.04
N GLU A 214 -19.17 -19.79 -0.56
CA GLU A 214 -18.66 -20.97 0.14
C GLU A 214 -17.58 -20.62 1.19
N LYS A 215 -16.95 -19.45 1.04
CA LYS A 215 -15.89 -18.94 1.93
C LYS A 215 -16.39 -17.80 2.86
N ASP A 216 -17.69 -17.71 3.13
CA ASP A 216 -18.32 -16.68 3.97
C ASP A 216 -18.06 -15.23 3.52
N VAL A 217 -17.78 -15.03 2.24
CA VAL A 217 -17.64 -13.73 1.60
C VAL A 217 -18.70 -13.58 0.52
N SER A 218 -19.45 -12.51 0.53
CA SER A 218 -20.38 -12.17 -0.54
C SER A 218 -19.97 -10.92 -1.30
N VAL A 219 -20.34 -10.81 -2.57
CA VAL A 219 -20.01 -9.68 -3.42
C VAL A 219 -21.26 -9.10 -4.10
N ASP A 220 -21.44 -7.78 -3.98
CA ASP A 220 -22.44 -7.04 -4.76
C ASP A 220 -21.84 -6.73 -6.14
N TRP A 221 -22.19 -7.53 -7.13
CA TRP A 221 -21.84 -7.31 -8.54
C TRP A 221 -23.04 -6.74 -9.29
N LEU A 222 -23.29 -5.44 -9.15
CA LEU A 222 -24.40 -4.74 -9.80
C LEU A 222 -23.91 -4.06 -11.08
N GLU A 223 -24.58 -4.28 -12.21
CA GLU A 223 -24.19 -3.75 -13.52
C GLU A 223 -24.13 -2.21 -13.57
N ASN A 224 -25.04 -1.55 -12.85
CA ASN A 224 -25.11 -0.09 -12.76
C ASN A 224 -24.08 0.54 -11.80
N ARG A 225 -23.26 -0.24 -11.11
CA ARG A 225 -22.20 0.25 -10.21
C ARG A 225 -20.83 0.01 -10.79
N LYS A 226 -19.97 1.05 -10.73
CA LYS A 226 -18.59 0.97 -11.20
C LYS A 226 -17.75 -0.01 -10.38
N HIS A 227 -17.95 -0.08 -9.07
CA HIS A 227 -17.11 -0.86 -8.16
C HIS A 227 -17.91 -1.98 -7.50
N LEU A 228 -17.25 -3.12 -7.34
CA LEU A 228 -17.73 -4.24 -6.53
C LEU A 228 -17.71 -3.89 -5.05
N VAL A 229 -18.59 -4.48 -4.26
CA VAL A 229 -18.59 -4.34 -2.80
C VAL A 229 -18.60 -5.73 -2.19
N TYR A 230 -17.53 -6.06 -1.50
CA TYR A 230 -17.37 -7.33 -0.78
C TYR A 230 -17.88 -7.19 0.65
N LYS A 231 -18.43 -8.27 1.20
CA LYS A 231 -19.03 -8.30 2.53
C LYS A 231 -18.67 -9.61 3.22
N THR A 232 -18.46 -9.55 4.53
CA THR A 232 -18.35 -10.71 5.41
C THR A 232 -19.00 -10.40 6.75
N VAL A 233 -19.30 -11.43 7.53
CA VAL A 233 -19.87 -11.31 8.87
C VAL A 233 -18.77 -11.50 9.90
N VAL A 234 -18.62 -10.56 10.81
CA VAL A 234 -17.67 -10.63 11.93
C VAL A 234 -18.47 -10.48 13.23
N GLY A 235 -18.60 -11.57 13.96
CA GLY A 235 -19.50 -11.62 15.12
C GLY A 235 -20.96 -11.44 14.67
N SER A 236 -21.61 -10.37 15.15
CA SER A 236 -22.99 -10.01 14.76
C SER A 236 -23.08 -8.92 13.70
N GLU A 237 -21.94 -8.40 13.20
CA GLU A 237 -21.91 -7.26 12.29
C GLU A 237 -21.49 -7.64 10.87
N THR A 238 -22.20 -7.10 9.88
CA THR A 238 -21.79 -7.21 8.47
C THR A 238 -20.78 -6.11 8.15
N LYS A 239 -19.53 -6.49 7.90
CA LYS A 239 -18.47 -5.60 7.42
C LYS A 239 -18.49 -5.53 5.90
N LYS A 240 -18.16 -4.35 5.34
CA LYS A 240 -18.21 -4.10 3.88
C LYS A 240 -16.95 -3.37 3.43
N VAL A 241 -16.39 -3.79 2.30
CA VAL A 241 -15.25 -3.11 1.66
C VAL A 241 -15.47 -3.02 0.14
N ARG A 242 -15.04 -1.92 -0.48
CA ARG A 242 -15.10 -1.76 -1.94
C ARG A 242 -13.90 -2.47 -2.59
N GLY A 243 -14.11 -3.09 -3.77
CA GLY A 243 -13.03 -3.65 -4.58
C GLY A 243 -11.89 -2.66 -4.81
N SER A 244 -12.22 -1.42 -5.18
CA SER A 244 -11.22 -0.36 -5.36
C SER A 244 -10.40 0.00 -4.08
N THR A 245 -10.90 -0.35 -2.90
CA THR A 245 -10.13 -0.21 -1.64
C THR A 245 -9.18 -1.39 -1.47
N LEU A 246 -9.62 -2.60 -1.81
CA LEU A 246 -8.78 -3.80 -1.83
C LEU A 246 -7.64 -3.65 -2.86
N GLU A 247 -7.96 -3.16 -4.08
CA GLU A 247 -6.96 -2.88 -5.12
C GLU A 247 -5.86 -1.94 -4.64
N LYS A 248 -6.24 -0.83 -4.02
CA LYS A 248 -5.29 0.15 -3.49
C LYS A 248 -4.47 -0.37 -2.32
N ARG A 249 -5.05 -1.26 -1.50
CA ARG A 249 -4.42 -1.75 -0.28
C ARG A 249 -3.53 -2.95 -0.52
N PHE A 250 -3.97 -3.89 -1.36
CA PHE A 250 -3.29 -5.16 -1.60
C PHE A 250 -2.66 -5.25 -2.99
N HIS A 251 -2.87 -4.23 -3.86
CA HIS A 251 -2.39 -4.18 -5.23
C HIS A 251 -2.82 -5.40 -6.07
N LEU A 252 -3.99 -5.92 -5.78
CA LEU A 252 -4.62 -7.03 -6.48
C LEU A 252 -5.75 -6.51 -7.37
N VAL A 253 -6.09 -7.25 -8.41
CA VAL A 253 -7.16 -6.88 -9.33
C VAL A 253 -8.50 -7.34 -8.77
N PHE A 254 -9.39 -6.38 -8.48
CA PHE A 254 -10.74 -6.59 -7.96
C PHE A 254 -11.80 -5.73 -8.69
N ASP A 255 -11.47 -5.16 -9.85
CA ASP A 255 -12.45 -4.52 -10.73
C ASP A 255 -13.09 -5.55 -11.69
N LYS A 256 -14.23 -5.17 -12.27
CA LYS A 256 -15.00 -6.07 -13.13
C LYS A 256 -14.28 -6.52 -14.37
N ASP A 257 -13.57 -5.59 -15.04
CA ASP A 257 -12.89 -5.84 -16.29
C ASP A 257 -11.68 -6.75 -16.05
N GLY A 258 -10.92 -6.46 -14.99
CA GLY A 258 -9.80 -7.27 -14.58
C GLY A 258 -10.19 -8.69 -14.18
N LEU A 259 -11.24 -8.85 -13.36
CA LEU A 259 -11.78 -10.16 -13.00
C LEU A 259 -12.27 -10.95 -14.23
N THR A 260 -12.99 -10.29 -15.14
CA THR A 260 -13.47 -10.93 -16.37
C THR A 260 -12.31 -11.42 -17.25
N ASN A 261 -11.20 -10.66 -17.29
CA ASN A 261 -9.99 -11.08 -18.00
C ASN A 261 -9.32 -12.30 -17.34
N GLU A 262 -9.27 -12.34 -15.99
CA GLU A 262 -8.73 -13.50 -15.28
C GLU A 262 -9.60 -14.76 -15.48
N PHE A 263 -10.91 -14.64 -15.43
CA PHE A 263 -11.83 -15.76 -15.72
C PHE A 263 -11.62 -16.32 -17.14
N ARG A 264 -11.41 -15.46 -18.12
CA ARG A 264 -11.09 -15.90 -19.48
C ARG A 264 -9.78 -16.68 -19.53
N LYS A 265 -8.72 -16.22 -18.85
CA LYS A 265 -7.45 -16.93 -18.77
C LYS A 265 -7.60 -18.30 -18.09
N ASN A 266 -8.37 -18.37 -17.00
CA ASN A 266 -8.62 -19.63 -16.31
C ASN A 266 -9.34 -20.63 -17.21
N ARG A 267 -10.35 -20.20 -17.95
CA ARG A 267 -11.06 -21.03 -18.94
C ARG A 267 -10.14 -21.52 -20.05
N GLU A 268 -9.30 -20.66 -20.61
CA GLU A 268 -8.32 -21.03 -21.63
C GLU A 268 -7.31 -22.06 -21.10
N ARG A 269 -6.85 -21.88 -19.86
CA ARG A 269 -5.95 -22.83 -19.18
C ARG A 269 -6.60 -24.21 -19.01
N ARG A 270 -7.79 -24.29 -18.45
CA ARG A 270 -8.51 -25.56 -18.25
C ARG A 270 -8.80 -26.27 -19.57
N LEU A 271 -9.13 -25.51 -20.62
CA LEU A 271 -9.32 -26.08 -21.97
C LEU A 271 -8.02 -26.65 -22.55
N SER A 272 -6.87 -26.07 -22.24
CA SER A 272 -5.57 -26.60 -22.68
C SER A 272 -5.20 -27.87 -21.90
N GLU A 273 -5.38 -27.86 -20.59
CA GLU A 273 -5.14 -29.00 -19.69
C GLU A 273 -6.00 -30.21 -20.10
N SER A 274 -7.30 -30.00 -20.31
CA SER A 274 -8.21 -31.05 -20.77
C SER A 274 -7.84 -31.64 -22.13
N LYS A 275 -7.29 -30.84 -23.05
CA LYS A 275 -6.80 -31.34 -24.36
C LYS A 275 -5.51 -32.15 -24.21
N GLU A 276 -4.64 -31.79 -23.28
CA GLU A 276 -3.43 -32.55 -22.99
C GLU A 276 -3.76 -33.89 -22.33
N GLU A 277 -4.67 -33.90 -21.35
CA GLU A 277 -5.16 -35.16 -20.72
C GLU A 277 -5.77 -36.13 -21.75
N HIS A 278 -6.65 -35.64 -22.62
CA HIS A 278 -7.23 -36.49 -23.68
C HIS A 278 -6.17 -37.02 -24.66
N ARG A 279 -5.13 -36.19 -24.95
CA ARG A 279 -4.05 -36.65 -25.82
C ARG A 279 -3.15 -37.69 -25.16
N GLU A 280 -2.95 -37.61 -23.84
CA GLU A 280 -2.23 -38.62 -23.10
C GLU A 280 -3.03 -39.92 -22.98
N GLU A 281 -4.34 -39.83 -22.73
CA GLU A 281 -5.24 -40.99 -22.71
C GLU A 281 -5.28 -41.72 -24.09
N ASP A 282 -5.36 -40.96 -25.17
CA ASP A 282 -5.29 -41.50 -26.55
C ASP A 282 -3.95 -42.21 -26.79
N LEU A 283 -2.83 -41.59 -26.39
CA LEU A 283 -1.48 -42.18 -26.51
C LEU A 283 -1.34 -43.46 -25.70
N LEU A 284 -1.87 -43.51 -24.48
CA LEU A 284 -1.87 -44.71 -23.64
C LEU A 284 -2.75 -45.82 -24.25
N SER A 285 -3.91 -45.48 -24.83
CA SER A 285 -4.79 -46.43 -25.49
C SER A 285 -4.12 -47.02 -26.75
N TYR A 286 -3.39 -46.23 -27.54
CA TYR A 286 -2.61 -46.73 -28.67
C TYR A 286 -1.46 -47.63 -28.24
N GLN A 287 -0.77 -47.36 -27.12
CA GLN A 287 0.27 -48.24 -26.60
C GLN A 287 -0.26 -49.58 -26.13
N PHE A 288 -1.44 -49.63 -25.48
CA PHE A 288 -2.10 -50.87 -25.07
C PHE A 288 -2.47 -51.74 -26.27
N LEU A 289 -3.01 -51.17 -27.34
CA LEU A 289 -3.38 -51.88 -28.55
C LEU A 289 -2.18 -52.49 -29.30
N TYR A 290 -0.99 -51.87 -29.23
CA TYR A 290 0.23 -52.37 -29.87
C TYR A 290 0.94 -53.48 -29.06
N VAL A 291 0.88 -53.43 -27.73
CA VAL A 291 1.55 -54.45 -26.86
C VAL A 291 0.79 -55.79 -26.88
N ASP A 292 -0.52 -55.80 -26.98
CA ASP A 292 -1.31 -57.06 -27.07
C ASP A 292 -1.32 -57.63 -28.50
N GLY A 293 -1.11 -56.84 -29.53
CA GLY A 293 -1.00 -57.30 -30.92
C GLY A 293 0.24 -58.13 -31.20
N ASP A 294 1.32 -57.95 -30.46
CA ASP A 294 2.58 -58.72 -30.64
C ASP A 294 2.59 -60.07 -29.89
N ARG A 295 1.81 -60.21 -28.84
CA ARG A 295 1.64 -61.52 -28.14
C ARG A 295 0.82 -62.57 -28.91
N SER A 296 -0.04 -62.13 -29.82
CA SER A 296 -0.89 -63.07 -30.58
C SER A 296 -0.23 -63.65 -31.85
N ARG A 297 0.96 -63.13 -32.25
CA ARG A 297 1.73 -63.62 -33.39
C ARG A 297 2.82 -64.68 -33.03
N GLY A 298 3.09 -64.86 -31.75
CA GLY A 298 4.13 -65.80 -31.31
C GLY A 298 3.67 -67.24 -31.10
N GLU A 299 2.37 -67.58 -31.19
CA GLU A 299 1.86 -68.94 -30.87
C GLU A 299 1.39 -69.75 -32.11
N ARG A 300 1.72 -69.37 -33.34
CA ARG A 300 1.37 -70.16 -34.53
C ARG A 300 2.60 -70.58 -35.34
N SER A 301 3.61 -71.08 -34.66
CA SER A 301 4.65 -71.86 -35.38
C SER A 301 5.37 -72.78 -34.40
N ARG A 302 4.71 -73.89 -34.11
CA ARG A 302 5.31 -75.19 -33.80
C ARG A 302 4.34 -76.30 -34.15
#